data_91d19499bea955e4b2d9ea6a5d10a871
#
_entry.id   91d19499bea955e4b2d9ea6a5d10a871
#
_cell.length_a   1.000
_cell.length_b   1.000
_cell.length_c   1.000
_cell.angle_alpha   90.00
_cell.angle_beta   90.00
_cell.angle_gamma   90.00
#
_symmetry.space_group_name_H-M   'P 1'
#
loop_
_entity.id
_entity.type
_entity.pdbx_description
1 polymer ?
#
loop_
_entity_poly.entity_id
_entity_poly.type
_entity_poly.pdbx_seq_one_letter_code
_entity_poly.pdbx_strand_id
1 'polypeptide(L)'
;MNKKLFTEYPEQDEIKYYDLLVEQAKLRMDNLYGNKERALRDTHAKTHACVKGTLEIFDFDEEAIKRELGKRASLTSSQLNAISLKQGLLAKPKEYPVWLRFANGATKVYPDYQKDSRSISVKVMGVEGERLAQSHESKTQDIIVHNSEIFVSQTIKDYYGFFSALVESPETLKKWLIRHPRHFLAVSTLTGSRTPKSLLTAKYWSGSPSALGLHPDFDPSQPGLVPVEYPAVIKYGFTPVSGKPPHEIIPEQSRPGIPKIPFVDRAKALGLDPNQPDNYYRDDLIQALAKPDAQYFWDFGIQFQTSLKMPIDDGINVWKEKDSPFLRVGRLTVKHQIIDYEKQSDFNENLRYSPWNGLAVHRPVGAINRIRGVVYPVVANYRLQKRGLVHQEPTGEETF
;
A
#
# COMPACT_ATOMS: atom_id res chain seq x y z
N MET A 1 5.71 15.39 26.70
CA MET A 1 5.86 16.22 25.49
C MET A 1 4.48 16.39 24.86
N ASN A 2 4.02 17.60 24.63
CA ASN A 2 2.74 17.84 23.94
C ASN A 2 2.91 17.47 22.46
N LYS A 3 2.17 16.46 21.99
CA LYS A 3 2.17 16.08 20.57
C LYS A 3 1.55 17.19 19.72
N LYS A 4 2.09 17.39 18.51
CA LYS A 4 1.60 18.32 17.50
C LYS A 4 1.06 17.59 16.28
N LEU A 5 0.19 18.24 15.51
CA LEU A 5 -0.22 17.78 14.18
C LEU A 5 0.99 17.72 13.24
N PHE A 6 0.90 16.88 12.23
CA PHE A 6 1.91 16.73 11.18
C PHE A 6 3.31 16.39 11.68
N THR A 7 3.42 15.89 12.92
CA THR A 7 4.70 15.59 13.56
C THR A 7 4.84 14.09 13.78
N GLU A 8 5.91 13.54 13.28
CA GLU A 8 6.37 12.18 13.49
C GLU A 8 7.16 12.10 14.81
N TYR A 9 6.92 11.08 15.61
CA TYR A 9 7.56 10.87 16.92
C TYR A 9 8.21 9.48 16.97
N PRO A 10 9.43 9.31 16.41
CA PRO A 10 10.14 8.04 16.46
C PRO A 10 10.39 7.59 17.89
N GLU A 11 10.27 6.27 18.14
CA GLU A 11 10.66 5.68 19.42
C GLU A 11 12.20 5.58 19.48
N GLN A 12 12.81 5.98 20.61
CA GLN A 12 14.28 6.03 20.73
C GLN A 12 14.96 4.68 20.55
N ASP A 13 14.25 3.60 20.83
CA ASP A 13 14.78 2.23 20.77
C ASP A 13 14.38 1.46 19.50
N GLU A 14 13.71 2.09 18.53
CA GLU A 14 13.22 1.39 17.33
C GLU A 14 14.36 0.87 16.43
N ILE A 15 15.50 1.57 16.39
CA ILE A 15 16.67 1.18 15.58
C ILE A 15 17.13 -0.24 15.88
N LYS A 16 17.06 -0.67 17.15
CA LYS A 16 17.48 -2.03 17.54
C LYS A 16 16.69 -3.15 16.84
N TYR A 17 15.51 -2.84 16.32
CA TYR A 17 14.67 -3.81 15.61
C TYR A 17 14.95 -3.85 14.09
N TYR A 18 15.70 -2.90 13.53
CA TYR A 18 15.90 -2.80 12.09
C TYR A 18 16.62 -4.02 11.53
N ASP A 19 17.80 -4.33 12.06
CA ASP A 19 18.57 -5.49 11.63
C ASP A 19 17.85 -6.80 11.94
N LEU A 20 17.20 -6.88 13.12
CA LEU A 20 16.42 -8.06 13.51
C LEU A 20 15.28 -8.35 12.54
N LEU A 21 14.58 -7.31 12.04
CA LEU A 21 13.51 -7.46 11.07
C LEU A 21 14.03 -7.83 9.68
N VAL A 22 15.18 -7.32 9.29
CA VAL A 22 15.87 -7.73 8.05
C VAL A 22 16.22 -9.21 8.09
N GLU A 23 16.84 -9.67 9.19
CA GLU A 23 17.21 -11.09 9.37
C GLU A 23 15.97 -11.98 9.40
N GLN A 24 14.90 -11.58 10.08
CA GLN A 24 13.63 -12.32 10.05
C GLN A 24 13.03 -12.42 8.65
N ALA A 25 13.07 -11.34 7.87
CA ALA A 25 12.54 -11.35 6.52
C ALA A 25 13.33 -12.29 5.61
N LYS A 26 14.66 -12.27 5.69
CA LYS A 26 15.52 -13.23 4.99
C LYS A 26 15.23 -14.67 5.40
N LEU A 27 15.15 -14.93 6.71
CA LEU A 27 14.85 -16.26 7.24
C LEU A 27 13.49 -16.78 6.74
N ARG A 28 12.44 -15.92 6.69
CA ARG A 28 11.16 -16.30 6.11
C ARG A 28 11.29 -16.69 4.64
N MET A 29 12.01 -15.90 3.86
CA MET A 29 12.23 -16.19 2.44
C MET A 29 13.00 -17.51 2.25
N ASP A 30 14.01 -17.78 3.06
CA ASP A 30 14.75 -19.03 3.02
C ASP A 30 13.89 -20.23 3.43
N ASN A 31 13.07 -20.10 4.46
CA ASN A 31 12.14 -21.14 4.90
C ASN A 31 11.05 -21.43 3.84
N LEU A 32 10.59 -20.41 3.10
CA LEU A 32 9.55 -20.56 2.08
C LEU A 32 10.08 -21.06 0.74
N TYR A 33 11.24 -20.59 0.35
CA TYR A 33 11.74 -20.80 -1.03
C TYR A 33 13.06 -21.58 -1.05
N GLY A 34 13.84 -21.60 0.03
CA GLY A 34 15.12 -22.30 0.12
C GLY A 34 16.04 -21.94 -1.04
N ASN A 35 16.58 -22.95 -1.72
CA ASN A 35 17.41 -22.80 -2.92
C ASN A 35 16.61 -22.78 -4.23
N LYS A 36 15.32 -22.54 -4.19
CA LYS A 36 14.48 -22.48 -5.39
C LYS A 36 14.87 -21.26 -6.22
N GLU A 37 15.10 -21.47 -7.49
CA GLU A 37 15.46 -20.42 -8.47
C GLU A 37 14.38 -19.33 -8.63
N ARG A 38 13.14 -19.62 -8.23
CA ARG A 38 12.00 -18.70 -8.33
C ARG A 38 11.49 -18.26 -6.96
N ALA A 39 12.33 -17.58 -6.19
CA ALA A 39 11.90 -16.94 -4.95
C ALA A 39 10.86 -15.84 -5.24
N LEU A 40 9.71 -15.88 -4.58
CA LEU A 40 8.69 -14.83 -4.61
C LEU A 40 8.98 -13.77 -3.55
N ARG A 41 8.10 -12.78 -3.41
CA ARG A 41 8.22 -11.72 -2.41
C ARG A 41 8.03 -12.27 -0.99
N ASP A 42 8.64 -11.63 -0.01
CA ASP A 42 8.47 -11.95 1.42
C ASP A 42 7.01 -11.82 1.87
N THR A 43 6.36 -10.74 1.48
CA THR A 43 4.92 -10.51 1.66
C THR A 43 4.28 -10.22 0.32
N HIS A 44 2.95 -10.36 0.22
CA HIS A 44 2.25 -10.23 -1.05
C HIS A 44 2.76 -11.21 -2.11
N ALA A 45 3.02 -12.47 -1.70
CA ALA A 45 3.66 -13.47 -2.55
C ALA A 45 2.80 -13.88 -3.76
N LYS A 46 1.47 -13.97 -3.60
CA LYS A 46 0.57 -14.31 -4.71
C LYS A 46 0.20 -13.10 -5.54
N THR A 47 0.76 -13.00 -6.75
CA THR A 47 0.36 -12.03 -7.77
C THR A 47 -0.84 -12.52 -8.56
N HIS A 48 -1.80 -11.64 -8.84
CA HIS A 48 -2.95 -11.94 -9.69
C HIS A 48 -2.73 -11.46 -11.12
N ALA A 49 -2.23 -10.23 -11.28
CA ALA A 49 -1.82 -9.67 -12.55
C ALA A 49 -0.93 -8.44 -12.34
N CYS A 50 -0.16 -8.09 -13.36
CA CYS A 50 0.51 -6.82 -13.52
C CYS A 50 -0.04 -6.17 -14.79
N VAL A 51 -0.71 -5.02 -14.69
CA VAL A 51 -1.45 -4.42 -15.81
C VAL A 51 -1.06 -2.95 -16.01
N LYS A 52 -1.20 -2.47 -17.23
CA LYS A 52 -1.03 -1.05 -17.57
C LYS A 52 -2.26 -0.25 -17.18
N GLY A 53 -2.02 1.02 -16.84
CA GLY A 53 -3.04 2.01 -16.59
C GLY A 53 -2.51 3.42 -16.75
N THR A 54 -3.32 4.40 -16.41
CA THR A 54 -2.93 5.80 -16.34
C THR A 54 -3.37 6.41 -15.02
N LEU A 55 -2.52 7.26 -14.45
CA LEU A 55 -2.86 8.10 -13.30
C LEU A 55 -2.92 9.55 -13.79
N GLU A 56 -4.12 10.09 -13.88
CA GLU A 56 -4.37 11.50 -14.19
C GLU A 56 -4.41 12.31 -12.90
N ILE A 57 -3.61 13.37 -12.82
CA ILE A 57 -3.70 14.41 -11.79
C ILE A 57 -4.52 15.56 -12.37
N PHE A 58 -5.55 15.97 -11.65
CA PHE A 58 -6.45 17.03 -12.08
C PHE A 58 -5.89 18.44 -11.80
N ASP A 59 -6.44 19.43 -12.45
CA ASP A 59 -6.32 20.82 -12.01
C ASP A 59 -7.35 21.06 -10.89
N PHE A 60 -6.97 20.71 -9.67
CA PHE A 60 -7.82 20.87 -8.49
C PHE A 60 -7.66 22.27 -7.87
N ASP A 61 -8.76 22.77 -7.27
CA ASP A 61 -8.76 24.02 -6.52
C ASP A 61 -8.08 23.82 -5.14
N GLU A 62 -6.82 24.22 -5.07
CA GLU A 62 -6.01 24.13 -3.83
C GLU A 62 -6.63 24.92 -2.69
N GLU A 63 -7.17 26.11 -2.95
CA GLU A 63 -7.77 26.96 -1.94
C GLU A 63 -9.09 26.38 -1.42
N ALA A 64 -9.87 25.71 -2.27
CA ALA A 64 -11.05 24.98 -1.82
C ALA A 64 -10.67 23.84 -0.88
N ILE A 65 -9.60 23.09 -1.17
CA ILE A 65 -9.09 22.03 -0.31
C ILE A 65 -8.60 22.61 1.02
N LYS A 66 -7.83 23.70 1.01
CA LYS A 66 -7.35 24.38 2.23
C LYS A 66 -8.51 24.89 3.10
N ARG A 67 -9.54 25.47 2.48
CA ARG A 67 -10.76 25.90 3.21
C ARG A 67 -11.45 24.72 3.88
N GLU A 68 -11.53 23.57 3.21
CA GLU A 68 -12.16 22.38 3.79
C GLU A 68 -11.30 21.79 4.91
N LEU A 69 -9.99 21.78 4.76
CA LEU A 69 -9.05 21.39 5.81
C LEU A 69 -9.16 22.30 7.05
N GLY A 70 -9.22 23.61 6.86
CA GLY A 70 -9.36 24.59 7.94
C GLY A 70 -10.65 24.47 8.76
N LYS A 71 -11.74 23.96 8.16
CA LYS A 71 -12.97 23.66 8.89
C LYS A 71 -12.87 22.44 9.81
N ARG A 72 -11.93 21.54 9.56
CA ARG A 72 -11.82 20.22 10.21
C ARG A 72 -10.64 20.12 11.16
N ALA A 73 -9.54 20.79 10.85
CA ALA A 73 -8.31 20.77 11.63
C ALA A 73 -8.18 22.05 12.46
N SER A 74 -7.72 21.88 13.72
CA SER A 74 -7.36 23.05 14.56
C SER A 74 -6.01 23.62 14.12
N LEU A 75 -5.99 24.24 12.93
CA LEU A 75 -4.83 24.89 12.34
C LEU A 75 -4.98 26.40 12.37
N THR A 76 -3.89 27.09 12.65
CA THR A 76 -3.82 28.56 12.51
C THR A 76 -3.80 28.93 11.02
N SER A 77 -4.16 30.16 10.70
CA SER A 77 -4.06 30.69 9.33
C SER A 77 -2.63 30.57 8.78
N SER A 78 -1.61 30.80 9.63
CA SER A 78 -0.21 30.64 9.23
C SER A 78 0.11 29.19 8.84
N GLN A 79 -0.35 28.21 9.60
CA GLN A 79 -0.16 26.80 9.28
C GLN A 79 -0.88 26.39 7.98
N LEU A 80 -2.12 26.85 7.78
CA LEU A 80 -2.86 26.60 6.53
C LEU A 80 -2.14 27.21 5.32
N ASN A 81 -1.61 28.43 5.46
CA ASN A 81 -0.88 29.11 4.39
C ASN A 81 0.46 28.41 4.07
N ALA A 82 1.09 27.76 5.05
CA ALA A 82 2.32 26.99 4.85
C ALA A 82 2.11 25.70 4.06
N ILE A 83 0.87 25.19 3.99
CA ILE A 83 0.55 23.99 3.21
C ILE A 83 0.51 24.35 1.72
N SER A 84 1.37 23.74 0.93
CA SER A 84 1.28 23.73 -0.53
C SER A 84 0.86 22.36 -1.01
N LEU A 85 -0.19 22.28 -1.80
CA LEU A 85 -0.71 21.01 -2.34
C LEU A 85 -0.14 20.72 -3.73
N LYS A 86 0.07 21.78 -4.54
CA LYS A 86 0.60 21.65 -5.90
C LYS A 86 2.12 21.48 -5.88
N GLN A 87 2.58 20.29 -5.44
CA GLN A 87 4.00 19.93 -5.41
C GLN A 87 4.22 18.46 -5.71
N GLY A 88 5.42 18.09 -6.16
CA GLY A 88 5.78 16.73 -6.52
C GLY A 88 4.84 16.15 -7.57
N LEU A 89 4.28 14.97 -7.28
CA LEU A 89 3.32 14.30 -8.17
C LEU A 89 2.06 15.16 -8.44
N LEU A 90 1.68 16.02 -7.50
CA LEU A 90 0.50 16.86 -7.57
C LEU A 90 0.78 18.27 -8.11
N ALA A 91 2.00 18.55 -8.57
CA ALA A 91 2.47 19.93 -8.93
C ALA A 91 1.64 20.58 -10.05
N LYS A 92 1.20 19.79 -11.02
CA LYS A 92 0.42 20.27 -12.17
C LYS A 92 -0.45 19.15 -12.74
N PRO A 93 -1.53 19.48 -13.45
CA PRO A 93 -2.30 18.51 -14.21
C PRO A 93 -1.40 17.73 -15.16
N LYS A 94 -1.44 16.42 -15.07
CA LYS A 94 -0.66 15.53 -15.93
C LYS A 94 -1.24 14.12 -15.87
N GLU A 95 -1.19 13.43 -17.01
CA GLU A 95 -1.41 11.99 -17.08
C GLU A 95 -0.06 11.27 -17.05
N TYR A 96 0.05 10.28 -16.17
CA TYR A 96 1.22 9.44 -16.01
C TYR A 96 0.89 8.01 -16.41
N PRO A 97 1.74 7.33 -17.21
CA PRO A 97 1.62 5.89 -17.37
C PRO A 97 1.91 5.20 -16.04
N VAL A 98 1.18 4.11 -15.76
CA VAL A 98 1.39 3.32 -14.53
C VAL A 98 1.40 1.82 -14.82
N TRP A 99 2.19 1.09 -14.02
CA TRP A 99 2.04 -0.35 -13.83
C TRP A 99 1.34 -0.62 -12.50
N LEU A 100 0.30 -1.45 -12.55
CA LEU A 100 -0.45 -1.88 -11.37
C LEU A 100 -0.23 -3.36 -11.11
N ARG A 101 0.27 -3.67 -9.93
CA ARG A 101 0.39 -5.05 -9.46
C ARG A 101 -0.72 -5.36 -8.48
N PHE A 102 -1.59 -6.30 -8.83
CA PHE A 102 -2.63 -6.85 -7.94
C PHE A 102 -2.10 -8.09 -7.22
N ALA A 103 -2.26 -8.16 -5.90
CA ALA A 103 -1.75 -9.26 -5.09
C ALA A 103 -2.56 -9.52 -3.82
N ASN A 104 -2.44 -10.75 -3.28
CA ASN A 104 -2.83 -11.07 -1.92
C ASN A 104 -1.80 -10.55 -0.91
N GLY A 105 -2.18 -10.34 0.36
CA GLY A 105 -1.29 -9.79 1.40
C GLY A 105 -0.35 -10.80 2.04
N ALA A 106 -0.71 -12.08 2.04
CA ALA A 106 -0.01 -13.13 2.76
C ALA A 106 1.44 -13.37 2.28
N THR A 107 2.25 -13.94 3.17
CA THR A 107 3.63 -14.39 2.90
C THR A 107 3.68 -15.67 2.05
N LYS A 108 2.59 -16.43 1.99
CA LYS A 108 2.44 -17.66 1.22
C LYS A 108 1.39 -17.51 0.13
N VAL A 109 1.51 -18.33 -0.89
CA VAL A 109 0.49 -18.44 -1.95
C VAL A 109 -0.67 -19.26 -1.42
N TYR A 110 -1.79 -18.59 -1.14
CA TYR A 110 -3.04 -19.22 -0.69
C TYR A 110 -4.13 -19.15 -1.76
N PRO A 111 -5.12 -20.06 -1.71
CA PRO A 111 -6.35 -19.92 -2.50
C PRO A 111 -7.07 -18.59 -2.22
N ASP A 112 -7.70 -18.00 -3.24
CA ASP A 112 -8.31 -16.67 -3.15
C ASP A 112 -9.58 -16.61 -2.31
N TYR A 113 -10.20 -17.77 -2.01
CA TYR A 113 -11.31 -17.83 -1.06
C TYR A 113 -10.86 -17.64 0.40
N GLN A 114 -9.57 -17.77 0.69
CA GLN A 114 -9.07 -17.55 2.04
C GLN A 114 -9.12 -16.07 2.42
N LYS A 115 -9.25 -15.87 3.73
CA LYS A 115 -9.19 -14.52 4.32
C LYS A 115 -7.79 -13.94 4.16
N ASP A 116 -7.72 -12.80 3.49
CA ASP A 116 -6.46 -12.08 3.29
C ASP A 116 -6.76 -10.63 2.89
N SER A 117 -5.83 -9.73 3.08
CA SER A 117 -5.88 -8.41 2.46
C SER A 117 -5.58 -8.51 0.96
N ARG A 118 -6.11 -7.56 0.20
CA ARG A 118 -5.85 -7.42 -1.25
C ARG A 118 -5.16 -6.11 -1.49
N SER A 119 -4.18 -6.08 -2.36
CA SER A 119 -3.36 -4.89 -2.56
C SER A 119 -3.21 -4.54 -4.03
N ILE A 120 -2.98 -3.26 -4.26
CA ILE A 120 -2.41 -2.74 -5.50
C ILE A 120 -1.10 -2.04 -5.16
N SER A 121 -0.03 -2.38 -5.89
CA SER A 121 1.17 -1.56 -5.95
C SER A 121 1.13 -0.80 -7.28
N VAL A 122 1.05 0.52 -7.21
CA VAL A 122 1.02 1.41 -8.37
C VAL A 122 2.41 1.99 -8.54
N LYS A 123 3.03 1.72 -9.68
CA LYS A 123 4.29 2.34 -10.08
C LYS A 123 3.98 3.42 -11.12
N VAL A 124 4.19 4.67 -10.75
CA VAL A 124 3.95 5.84 -11.59
C VAL A 124 5.25 6.17 -12.32
N MET A 125 5.25 6.18 -13.66
CA MET A 125 6.42 6.49 -14.48
C MET A 125 6.43 7.96 -14.92
N GLY A 126 7.61 8.47 -15.31
CA GLY A 126 7.79 9.84 -15.78
C GLY A 126 7.65 10.90 -14.69
N VAL A 127 7.95 10.54 -13.43
CA VAL A 127 7.91 11.43 -12.27
C VAL A 127 9.25 12.14 -12.12
N GLU A 128 9.22 13.46 -12.20
CA GLU A 128 10.40 14.33 -12.09
C GLU A 128 10.39 15.06 -10.74
N GLY A 129 11.58 15.41 -10.24
CA GLY A 129 11.76 16.16 -9.01
C GLY A 129 12.81 15.57 -8.08
N GLU A 130 13.07 16.25 -6.97
CA GLU A 130 14.02 15.83 -5.95
C GLU A 130 13.59 14.48 -5.33
N ARG A 131 14.53 13.53 -5.32
CA ARG A 131 14.30 12.15 -4.89
C ARG A 131 14.64 11.95 -3.43
N LEU A 132 13.92 11.00 -2.79
CA LEU A 132 14.38 10.43 -1.53
C LEU A 132 15.72 9.71 -1.72
N ALA A 133 16.62 9.80 -0.75
CA ALA A 133 17.91 9.09 -0.78
C ALA A 133 17.75 7.57 -0.89
N GLN A 134 16.66 7.01 -0.37
CA GLN A 134 16.31 5.59 -0.44
C GLN A 134 15.65 5.18 -1.77
N SER A 135 15.37 6.15 -2.66
CA SER A 135 14.76 5.85 -3.94
C SER A 135 15.70 5.01 -4.80
N HIS A 136 15.20 3.91 -5.31
CA HIS A 136 15.99 2.97 -6.11
C HIS A 136 15.79 3.15 -7.62
N GLU A 137 14.92 4.06 -8.03
CA GLU A 137 14.62 4.42 -9.40
C GLU A 137 14.63 5.95 -9.56
N SER A 138 14.92 6.43 -10.77
CA SER A 138 15.19 7.84 -11.01
C SER A 138 13.95 8.63 -11.47
N LYS A 139 13.00 7.98 -12.13
CA LYS A 139 11.82 8.61 -12.78
C LYS A 139 10.49 7.97 -12.39
N THR A 140 10.45 7.19 -11.32
CA THR A 140 9.21 6.54 -10.89
C THR A 140 8.85 6.91 -9.46
N GLN A 141 7.58 6.78 -9.11
CA GLN A 141 7.09 6.86 -7.73
C GLN A 141 6.13 5.72 -7.45
N ASP A 142 6.31 5.05 -6.31
CA ASP A 142 5.46 3.94 -5.92
C ASP A 142 4.38 4.39 -4.92
N ILE A 143 3.13 3.98 -5.19
CA ILE A 143 2.01 4.13 -4.26
C ILE A 143 1.51 2.73 -3.92
N ILE A 144 1.69 2.30 -2.67
CA ILE A 144 1.30 0.97 -2.21
C ILE A 144 0.03 1.09 -1.36
N VAL A 145 -1.01 0.42 -1.80
CA VAL A 145 -2.33 0.46 -1.16
C VAL A 145 -2.90 -0.95 -0.99
N HIS A 146 -3.77 -1.11 0.00
CA HIS A 146 -4.51 -2.36 0.23
C HIS A 146 -5.96 -2.07 0.63
N ASN A 147 -6.81 -3.07 0.58
CA ASN A 147 -8.24 -2.95 0.84
C ASN A 147 -8.60 -2.88 2.35
N SER A 148 -7.74 -2.22 3.13
CA SER A 148 -7.96 -1.92 4.54
C SER A 148 -7.40 -0.55 4.90
N GLU A 149 -8.04 0.14 5.84
CA GLU A 149 -7.64 1.47 6.30
C GLU A 149 -6.46 1.46 7.25
N ILE A 150 -6.10 0.28 7.78
CA ILE A 150 -5.08 0.07 8.82
C ILE A 150 -3.99 -0.88 8.38
N PHE A 151 -2.88 -0.82 9.07
CA PHE A 151 -1.77 -1.77 8.94
C PHE A 151 -1.83 -2.85 10.05
N VAL A 152 -0.91 -3.83 10.00
CA VAL A 152 -0.92 -4.99 10.92
C VAL A 152 -0.40 -4.67 12.31
N SER A 153 0.39 -3.60 12.47
CA SER A 153 1.08 -3.29 13.73
C SER A 153 1.01 -1.82 14.09
N GLN A 154 1.09 -1.56 15.39
CA GLN A 154 1.10 -0.23 15.96
C GLN A 154 2.50 0.40 15.88
N THR A 155 3.50 -0.29 16.43
CA THR A 155 4.90 0.16 16.53
C THR A 155 5.84 -0.79 15.80
N ILE A 156 7.12 -0.43 15.66
CA ILE A 156 8.15 -1.30 15.10
C ILE A 156 8.42 -2.50 16.01
N LYS A 157 8.42 -2.28 17.33
CA LYS A 157 8.54 -3.36 18.33
C LYS A 157 7.44 -4.40 18.18
N ASP A 158 6.20 -3.94 18.03
CA ASP A 158 5.05 -4.85 17.85
C ASP A 158 5.11 -5.57 16.50
N TYR A 159 5.58 -4.88 15.45
CA TYR A 159 5.82 -5.49 14.15
C TYR A 159 6.84 -6.62 14.25
N TYR A 160 7.96 -6.38 14.94
CA TYR A 160 8.96 -7.42 15.22
C TYR A 160 8.38 -8.60 15.99
N GLY A 161 7.64 -8.34 17.09
CA GLY A 161 7.01 -9.40 17.90
C GLY A 161 6.00 -10.24 17.10
N PHE A 162 5.18 -9.60 16.27
CA PHE A 162 4.23 -10.28 15.40
C PHE A 162 4.93 -11.20 14.39
N PHE A 163 5.92 -10.70 13.68
CA PHE A 163 6.64 -11.50 12.68
C PHE A 163 7.52 -12.58 13.31
N SER A 164 8.11 -12.34 14.49
CA SER A 164 8.80 -13.39 15.26
C SER A 164 7.86 -14.55 15.58
N ALA A 165 6.70 -14.24 16.11
CA ALA A 165 5.70 -15.25 16.45
C ALA A 165 5.16 -15.99 15.20
N LEU A 166 4.99 -15.27 14.08
CA LEU A 166 4.57 -15.85 12.81
C LEU A 166 5.59 -16.84 12.23
N VAL A 167 6.89 -16.53 12.36
CA VAL A 167 7.98 -17.38 11.86
C VAL A 167 8.15 -18.63 12.73
N GLU A 168 7.96 -18.48 14.04
CA GLU A 168 8.21 -19.58 14.99
C GLU A 168 7.16 -20.70 14.85
N SER A 169 5.89 -20.43 15.05
CA SER A 169 4.82 -21.39 14.84
C SER A 169 3.43 -20.76 14.86
N PRO A 170 2.39 -21.45 14.31
CA PRO A 170 0.99 -21.03 14.46
C PRO A 170 0.54 -20.90 15.92
N GLU A 171 1.02 -21.78 16.80
CA GLU A 171 0.73 -21.78 18.24
C GLU A 171 1.33 -20.56 18.92
N THR A 172 2.57 -20.22 18.59
CA THR A 172 3.23 -19.01 19.13
C THR A 172 2.53 -17.75 18.65
N LEU A 173 2.16 -17.68 17.38
CA LEU A 173 1.38 -16.57 16.85
C LEU A 173 0.03 -16.42 17.58
N LYS A 174 -0.68 -17.52 17.79
CA LYS A 174 -1.95 -17.51 18.54
C LYS A 174 -1.77 -17.00 19.96
N LYS A 175 -0.75 -17.49 20.69
CA LYS A 175 -0.42 -17.03 22.04
C LYS A 175 -0.05 -15.54 22.07
N TRP A 176 0.72 -15.10 21.07
CA TRP A 176 1.12 -13.70 20.94
C TRP A 176 -0.11 -12.82 20.72
N LEU A 177 -0.99 -13.16 19.80
CA LEU A 177 -2.22 -12.41 19.48
C LEU A 177 -3.17 -12.32 20.69
N ILE A 178 -3.30 -13.39 21.47
CA ILE A 178 -4.11 -13.37 22.72
C ILE A 178 -3.57 -12.33 23.71
N ARG A 179 -2.26 -12.17 23.81
CA ARG A 179 -1.61 -11.19 24.69
C ARG A 179 -1.63 -9.77 24.12
N HIS A 180 -1.96 -9.60 22.83
CA HIS A 180 -1.98 -8.33 22.11
C HIS A 180 -3.35 -8.10 21.45
N PRO A 181 -4.42 -7.84 22.22
CA PRO A 181 -5.80 -7.82 21.71
C PRO A 181 -6.05 -6.77 20.63
N ARG A 182 -5.34 -5.63 20.64
CA ARG A 182 -5.42 -4.63 19.56
C ARG A 182 -4.88 -5.17 18.25
N HIS A 183 -3.78 -5.94 18.27
CA HIS A 183 -3.21 -6.61 17.09
C HIS A 183 -4.11 -7.74 16.61
N PHE A 184 -4.69 -8.51 17.52
CA PHE A 184 -5.68 -9.53 17.17
C PHE A 184 -6.85 -8.91 16.40
N LEU A 185 -7.38 -7.78 16.87
CA LEU A 185 -8.45 -7.06 16.19
C LEU A 185 -7.97 -6.51 14.82
N ALA A 186 -6.77 -5.95 14.76
CA ALA A 186 -6.19 -5.42 13.51
C ALA A 186 -5.99 -6.52 12.46
N VAL A 187 -5.38 -7.64 12.84
CA VAL A 187 -5.20 -8.80 11.97
C VAL A 187 -6.55 -9.35 11.51
N SER A 188 -7.51 -9.47 12.43
CA SER A 188 -8.88 -9.91 12.12
C SER A 188 -9.59 -8.96 11.14
N THR A 189 -9.38 -7.65 11.27
CA THR A 189 -9.91 -6.63 10.37
C THR A 189 -9.25 -6.71 9.00
N LEU A 190 -7.92 -6.78 8.96
CA LEU A 190 -7.14 -6.89 7.72
C LEU A 190 -7.50 -8.13 6.91
N THR A 191 -7.56 -9.27 7.58
CA THR A 191 -7.76 -10.57 6.93
C THR A 191 -9.23 -10.98 6.88
N GLY A 192 -10.04 -10.48 7.80
CA GLY A 192 -11.34 -11.08 8.15
C GLY A 192 -12.50 -10.71 7.27
N SER A 193 -12.48 -9.58 6.63
CA SER A 193 -13.73 -9.00 6.16
C SER A 193 -13.92 -8.95 4.65
N ARG A 194 -12.85 -8.90 3.87
CA ARG A 194 -13.04 -8.43 2.50
C ARG A 194 -12.45 -9.37 1.47
N THR A 195 -13.31 -10.26 1.01
CA THR A 195 -13.11 -10.96 -0.25
C THR A 195 -13.97 -10.22 -1.30
N PRO A 196 -13.44 -9.17 -1.94
CA PRO A 196 -14.21 -8.40 -2.90
C PRO A 196 -14.63 -9.27 -4.09
N LYS A 197 -15.74 -8.91 -4.74
CA LYS A 197 -16.20 -9.59 -5.96
C LYS A 197 -15.16 -9.44 -7.08
N SER A 198 -14.56 -8.26 -7.20
CA SER A 198 -13.49 -7.98 -8.15
C SER A 198 -12.47 -7.03 -7.54
N LEU A 199 -11.19 -7.23 -7.85
CA LEU A 199 -10.14 -6.29 -7.49
C LEU A 199 -10.25 -4.98 -8.25
N LEU A 200 -10.92 -4.97 -9.41
CA LEU A 200 -11.16 -3.79 -10.23
C LEU A 200 -12.25 -2.86 -9.66
N THR A 201 -12.99 -3.29 -8.66
CA THR A 201 -14.06 -2.50 -8.02
C THR A 201 -13.90 -2.43 -6.50
N ALA A 202 -12.76 -2.82 -5.97
CA ALA A 202 -12.45 -2.68 -4.56
C ALA A 202 -11.91 -1.27 -4.25
N LYS A 203 -12.14 -0.79 -3.03
CA LYS A 203 -11.56 0.44 -2.50
C LYS A 203 -10.21 0.12 -1.84
N TYR A 204 -9.25 1.03 -1.99
CA TYR A 204 -7.89 0.84 -1.48
C TYR A 204 -7.40 2.06 -0.70
N TRP A 205 -6.58 1.81 0.32
CA TRP A 205 -5.99 2.81 1.21
C TRP A 205 -4.49 2.56 1.39
N SER A 206 -3.70 3.60 1.59
CA SER A 206 -2.25 3.44 1.81
C SER A 206 -1.91 2.78 3.16
N GLY A 207 -2.86 2.69 4.08
CA GLY A 207 -2.66 2.14 5.43
C GLY A 207 -1.72 2.96 6.32
N SER A 208 -0.66 3.49 5.75
CA SER A 208 0.35 4.34 6.40
C SER A 208 0.44 5.70 5.72
N PRO A 209 0.82 6.77 6.46
CA PRO A 209 0.82 8.14 5.95
C PRO A 209 2.11 8.51 5.21
N SER A 210 2.02 9.63 4.45
CA SER A 210 3.16 10.31 3.82
C SER A 210 3.13 11.78 4.16
N ALA A 211 4.28 12.43 4.18
CA ALA A 211 4.37 13.87 4.20
C ALA A 211 3.82 14.47 2.90
N LEU A 212 3.38 15.70 2.96
CA LEU A 212 3.13 16.56 1.81
C LEU A 212 3.88 17.87 2.06
N GLY A 213 5.05 17.98 1.43
CA GLY A 213 6.00 19.06 1.60
C GLY A 213 7.30 18.63 2.28
N LEU A 214 8.36 19.38 1.96
CA LEU A 214 9.66 19.24 2.60
C LEU A 214 9.67 19.92 3.97
N HIS A 215 10.36 19.31 4.92
CA HIS A 215 10.82 20.03 6.10
C HIS A 215 12.14 20.73 5.76
N PRO A 216 12.28 22.06 6.01
CA PRO A 216 13.47 22.83 5.60
C PRO A 216 14.81 22.30 6.14
N ASP A 217 14.79 21.74 7.37
CA ASP A 217 15.98 21.23 8.06
C ASP A 217 16.09 19.70 8.01
N PHE A 218 15.29 19.04 7.14
CA PHE A 218 15.27 17.59 7.06
C PHE A 218 16.36 17.08 6.13
N ASP A 219 17.30 16.32 6.68
CA ASP A 219 18.26 15.52 5.90
C ASP A 219 17.67 14.12 5.65
N PRO A 220 17.25 13.78 4.42
CA PRO A 220 16.68 12.48 4.11
C PRO A 220 17.68 11.32 4.27
N SER A 221 18.99 11.61 4.36
CA SER A 221 20.02 10.59 4.56
C SER A 221 20.15 10.18 6.02
N GLN A 222 19.64 10.98 6.96
CA GLN A 222 19.69 10.70 8.39
C GLN A 222 18.26 10.46 8.93
N PRO A 223 17.84 9.21 9.11
CA PRO A 223 16.61 8.91 9.83
C PRO A 223 16.81 9.30 11.30
N GLY A 224 16.48 10.55 11.63
CA GLY A 224 16.61 11.05 12.99
C GLY A 224 15.61 10.38 13.93
N LEU A 225 16.05 10.05 15.15
CA LEU A 225 15.20 9.64 16.27
C LEU A 225 14.58 10.86 16.99
N VAL A 226 14.56 12.00 16.34
CA VAL A 226 13.97 13.23 16.87
C VAL A 226 12.61 13.49 16.22
N PRO A 227 11.67 14.15 16.91
CA PRO A 227 10.42 14.55 16.30
C PRO A 227 10.66 15.41 15.05
N VAL A 228 9.95 15.08 13.96
CA VAL A 228 10.02 15.81 12.70
C VAL A 228 8.64 16.35 12.35
N GLU A 229 8.51 17.67 12.23
CA GLU A 229 7.28 18.36 11.84
C GLU A 229 7.28 18.62 10.33
N TYR A 230 6.17 18.30 9.66
CA TYR A 230 5.97 18.50 8.21
C TYR A 230 4.93 19.60 7.96
N PRO A 231 4.91 20.23 6.78
CA PRO A 231 3.84 21.16 6.40
C PRO A 231 2.46 20.51 6.44
N ALA A 232 2.34 19.26 5.96
CA ALA A 232 1.15 18.46 6.09
C ALA A 232 1.50 16.95 6.07
N VAL A 233 0.59 16.12 6.60
CA VAL A 233 0.67 14.65 6.53
C VAL A 233 -0.64 14.11 5.99
N ILE A 234 -0.55 13.22 5.02
CA ILE A 234 -1.67 12.67 4.26
C ILE A 234 -1.62 11.14 4.20
N LYS A 235 -2.77 10.53 3.89
CA LYS A 235 -2.88 9.16 3.37
C LYS A 235 -3.43 9.20 1.95
N TYR A 236 -3.04 8.23 1.12
CA TYR A 236 -3.59 8.04 -0.23
C TYR A 236 -4.75 7.06 -0.20
N GLY A 237 -5.70 7.25 -1.11
CA GLY A 237 -6.81 6.34 -1.33
C GLY A 237 -7.23 6.28 -2.79
N PHE A 238 -7.76 5.11 -3.19
CA PHE A 238 -8.36 4.87 -4.48
C PHE A 238 -9.78 4.38 -4.27
N THR A 239 -10.77 5.20 -4.62
CA THR A 239 -12.20 4.89 -4.48
C THR A 239 -12.78 4.52 -5.84
N PRO A 240 -13.33 3.30 -6.03
CA PRO A 240 -13.85 2.87 -7.32
C PRO A 240 -15.10 3.68 -7.69
N VAL A 241 -15.16 4.13 -8.96
CA VAL A 241 -16.26 4.95 -9.48
C VAL A 241 -16.75 4.44 -10.81
N SER A 242 -18.03 4.76 -11.15
CA SER A 242 -18.62 4.45 -12.45
C SER A 242 -17.93 5.21 -13.58
N GLY A 243 -17.94 4.62 -14.77
CA GLY A 243 -17.40 5.27 -15.98
C GLY A 243 -18.34 6.32 -16.59
N LYS A 244 -19.55 6.51 -16.05
CA LYS A 244 -20.56 7.44 -16.59
C LYS A 244 -20.66 8.70 -15.72
N PRO A 245 -20.51 9.89 -16.29
CA PRO A 245 -20.74 11.13 -15.53
C PRO A 245 -22.23 11.32 -15.12
N PRO A 246 -22.52 11.84 -13.92
CA PRO A 246 -21.57 12.05 -12.84
C PRO A 246 -21.00 10.72 -12.34
N HIS A 247 -19.70 10.69 -12.04
CA HIS A 247 -19.06 9.47 -11.57
C HIS A 247 -19.55 9.13 -10.15
N GLU A 248 -20.28 8.03 -10.03
CA GLU A 248 -20.79 7.53 -8.76
C GLU A 248 -19.85 6.51 -8.15
N ILE A 249 -19.73 6.51 -6.82
CA ILE A 249 -18.97 5.50 -6.08
C ILE A 249 -19.61 4.13 -6.31
N ILE A 250 -18.80 3.16 -6.71
CA ILE A 250 -19.22 1.77 -6.84
C ILE A 250 -19.19 1.13 -5.45
N PRO A 251 -20.34 0.67 -4.91
CA PRO A 251 -20.35 -0.05 -3.64
C PRO A 251 -19.56 -1.35 -3.73
N GLU A 252 -18.75 -1.62 -2.71
CA GLU A 252 -17.99 -2.87 -2.65
C GLU A 252 -18.95 -4.06 -2.53
N GLN A 253 -18.76 -5.05 -3.40
CA GLN A 253 -19.48 -6.31 -3.39
C GLN A 253 -18.53 -7.44 -2.96
N SER A 254 -19.05 -8.39 -2.19
CA SER A 254 -18.30 -9.59 -1.82
C SER A 254 -18.30 -10.62 -2.95
N ARG A 255 -17.26 -11.44 -3.02
CA ARG A 255 -17.20 -12.61 -3.91
C ARG A 255 -18.43 -13.50 -3.69
N PRO A 256 -19.13 -13.91 -4.77
CA PRO A 256 -20.30 -14.79 -4.65
C PRO A 256 -19.96 -16.10 -3.95
N GLY A 257 -20.89 -16.63 -3.17
CA GLY A 257 -20.73 -17.90 -2.47
C GLY A 257 -19.87 -17.87 -1.21
N ILE A 258 -19.12 -16.79 -0.94
CA ILE A 258 -18.37 -16.68 0.31
C ILE A 258 -19.33 -16.45 1.49
N PRO A 259 -19.36 -17.36 2.48
CA PRO A 259 -20.18 -17.16 3.66
C PRO A 259 -19.77 -15.93 4.46
N LYS A 260 -20.75 -15.16 4.91
CA LYS A 260 -20.54 -14.00 5.80
C LYS A 260 -20.27 -14.42 7.25
N ILE A 261 -20.59 -15.67 7.59
CA ILE A 261 -20.44 -16.22 8.94
C ILE A 261 -18.97 -16.60 9.17
N PRO A 262 -18.35 -16.20 10.30
CA PRO A 262 -16.99 -16.62 10.64
C PRO A 262 -16.94 -18.14 10.92
N PHE A 263 -15.75 -18.73 10.72
CA PHE A 263 -15.45 -20.15 10.99
C PHE A 263 -16.14 -21.20 10.08
N VAL A 264 -16.72 -20.79 8.96
CA VAL A 264 -17.24 -21.72 7.96
C VAL A 264 -16.12 -22.19 7.04
N ASP A 265 -16.13 -23.47 6.67
CA ASP A 265 -15.27 -24.00 5.62
C ASP A 265 -15.67 -23.40 4.27
N ARG A 266 -14.87 -22.45 3.81
CA ARG A 266 -15.13 -21.69 2.59
C ARG A 266 -14.93 -22.50 1.33
N ALA A 267 -13.99 -23.46 1.32
CA ALA A 267 -13.79 -24.36 0.19
C ALA A 267 -15.05 -25.21 -0.04
N LYS A 268 -15.55 -25.82 1.03
CA LYS A 268 -16.79 -26.62 0.99
C LYS A 268 -17.99 -25.76 0.57
N ALA A 269 -18.12 -24.55 1.11
CA ALA A 269 -19.23 -23.64 0.78
C ALA A 269 -19.22 -23.23 -0.70
N LEU A 270 -18.05 -23.15 -1.31
CA LEU A 270 -17.87 -22.83 -2.74
C LEU A 270 -17.86 -24.06 -3.65
N GLY A 271 -17.93 -25.27 -3.09
CA GLY A 271 -17.80 -26.51 -3.85
C GLY A 271 -16.39 -26.73 -4.43
N LEU A 272 -15.35 -26.17 -3.78
CA LEU A 272 -13.96 -26.25 -4.22
C LEU A 272 -13.20 -27.34 -3.47
N ASP A 273 -12.27 -28.00 -4.16
CA ASP A 273 -11.29 -28.89 -3.52
C ASP A 273 -10.24 -28.02 -2.79
N PRO A 274 -10.05 -28.16 -1.46
CA PRO A 274 -9.08 -27.38 -0.70
C PRO A 274 -7.62 -27.65 -1.12
N ASN A 275 -7.35 -28.74 -1.84
CA ASN A 275 -6.02 -29.08 -2.33
C ASN A 275 -5.73 -28.49 -3.72
N GLN A 276 -6.73 -27.89 -4.38
CA GLN A 276 -6.57 -27.26 -5.68
C GLN A 276 -6.35 -25.76 -5.54
N PRO A 277 -5.54 -25.14 -6.43
CA PRO A 277 -5.38 -23.69 -6.44
C PRO A 277 -6.69 -23.01 -6.81
N ASP A 278 -7.07 -21.98 -6.05
CA ASP A 278 -8.14 -21.06 -6.42
C ASP A 278 -7.51 -19.73 -6.85
N ASN A 279 -7.63 -19.42 -8.13
CA ASN A 279 -7.06 -18.23 -8.77
C ASN A 279 -8.16 -17.25 -9.23
N TYR A 280 -9.25 -17.19 -8.48
CA TYR A 280 -10.44 -16.40 -8.80
C TYR A 280 -10.12 -14.98 -9.26
N TYR A 281 -9.24 -14.26 -8.55
CA TYR A 281 -8.92 -12.87 -8.88
C TYR A 281 -8.06 -12.72 -10.13
N ARG A 282 -7.17 -13.67 -10.40
CA ARG A 282 -6.43 -13.69 -11.67
C ARG A 282 -7.37 -13.88 -12.85
N ASP A 283 -8.26 -14.87 -12.72
CA ASP A 283 -9.19 -15.21 -13.80
C ASP A 283 -10.20 -14.08 -14.02
N ASP A 284 -10.69 -13.44 -12.95
CA ASP A 284 -11.55 -12.26 -13.01
C ASP A 284 -10.85 -11.09 -13.74
N LEU A 285 -9.58 -10.78 -13.40
CA LEU A 285 -8.81 -9.73 -14.06
C LEU A 285 -8.61 -10.00 -15.56
N ILE A 286 -8.22 -11.22 -15.93
CA ILE A 286 -8.02 -11.63 -17.32
C ILE A 286 -9.34 -11.47 -18.10
N GLN A 287 -10.43 -12.04 -17.60
CA GLN A 287 -11.72 -12.01 -18.28
C GLN A 287 -12.32 -10.60 -18.36
N ALA A 288 -12.19 -9.83 -17.26
CA ALA A 288 -12.74 -8.48 -17.20
C ALA A 288 -12.02 -7.51 -18.16
N LEU A 289 -10.69 -7.57 -18.21
CA LEU A 289 -9.87 -6.67 -19.03
C LEU A 289 -9.77 -7.10 -20.51
N ALA A 290 -10.06 -8.36 -20.84
CA ALA A 290 -10.13 -8.83 -22.23
C ALA A 290 -11.35 -8.28 -23.01
N LYS A 291 -12.36 -7.74 -22.33
CA LYS A 291 -13.53 -7.15 -22.97
C LYS A 291 -13.14 -5.87 -23.72
N PRO A 292 -13.52 -5.69 -25.01
CA PRO A 292 -13.08 -4.56 -25.82
C PRO A 292 -13.44 -3.17 -25.25
N ASP A 293 -14.53 -3.08 -24.49
CA ASP A 293 -15.03 -1.87 -23.84
C ASP A 293 -14.63 -1.75 -22.37
N ALA A 294 -13.74 -2.61 -21.88
CA ALA A 294 -13.32 -2.62 -20.48
C ALA A 294 -12.67 -1.29 -20.09
N GLN A 295 -13.24 -0.64 -19.09
CA GLN A 295 -12.70 0.54 -18.46
C GLN A 295 -13.05 0.52 -16.97
N TYR A 296 -12.06 0.69 -16.11
CA TYR A 296 -12.22 0.74 -14.67
C TYR A 296 -11.54 1.98 -14.12
N PHE A 297 -12.22 2.66 -13.19
CA PHE A 297 -11.82 3.95 -12.68
C PHE A 297 -11.80 3.95 -11.15
N TRP A 298 -10.79 4.60 -10.59
CA TRP A 298 -10.77 4.97 -9.19
C TRP A 298 -10.46 6.45 -9.07
N ASP A 299 -11.25 7.17 -8.30
CA ASP A 299 -10.86 8.50 -7.88
C ASP A 299 -9.66 8.39 -6.94
N PHE A 300 -8.56 9.06 -7.31
CA PHE A 300 -7.36 9.20 -6.50
C PHE A 300 -7.54 10.36 -5.54
N GLY A 301 -7.46 10.09 -4.26
CA GLY A 301 -7.71 11.05 -3.20
C GLY A 301 -6.61 11.09 -2.15
N ILE A 302 -6.51 12.24 -1.48
CA ILE A 302 -5.65 12.47 -0.32
C ILE A 302 -6.52 12.73 0.91
N GLN A 303 -6.17 12.12 2.04
CA GLN A 303 -6.81 12.29 3.34
C GLN A 303 -5.81 12.94 4.30
N PHE A 304 -6.14 14.11 4.85
CA PHE A 304 -5.25 14.83 5.76
C PHE A 304 -5.36 14.34 7.21
N GLN A 305 -4.26 14.44 7.95
CA GLN A 305 -4.31 14.40 9.40
C GLN A 305 -5.01 15.69 9.90
N THR A 306 -6.21 15.56 10.49
CA THR A 306 -6.97 16.73 11.01
C THR A 306 -7.00 16.81 12.52
N SER A 307 -6.56 15.76 13.21
CA SER A 307 -6.52 15.72 14.67
C SER A 307 -5.45 14.75 15.19
N LEU A 308 -5.06 14.91 16.45
CA LEU A 308 -4.15 13.98 17.14
C LEU A 308 -4.76 12.58 17.37
N LYS A 309 -6.06 12.40 17.14
CA LYS A 309 -6.72 11.08 17.11
C LYS A 309 -6.38 10.29 15.83
N MET A 310 -5.68 10.92 14.89
CA MET A 310 -5.14 10.32 13.66
C MET A 310 -3.62 10.23 13.79
N PRO A 311 -3.06 9.35 14.63
CA PRO A 311 -1.62 9.28 14.87
C PRO A 311 -0.87 8.84 13.62
N ILE A 312 0.34 9.39 13.43
CA ILE A 312 1.25 9.05 12.34
C ILE A 312 1.96 7.71 12.63
N ASP A 313 2.38 7.52 13.88
CA ASP A 313 3.20 6.38 14.32
C ASP A 313 2.38 5.17 14.83
N ASP A 314 1.07 5.17 14.64
CA ASP A 314 0.20 4.04 15.01
C ASP A 314 -0.51 3.49 13.77
N GLY A 315 0.02 2.40 13.21
CA GLY A 315 -0.50 1.79 11.98
C GLY A 315 -1.85 1.09 12.14
N ILE A 316 -2.31 0.81 13.37
CA ILE A 316 -3.60 0.16 13.66
C ILE A 316 -4.74 1.18 13.73
N ASN A 317 -4.43 2.46 13.85
CA ASN A 317 -5.43 3.49 14.07
C ASN A 317 -6.08 3.95 12.77
N VAL A 318 -7.40 3.86 12.69
CA VAL A 318 -8.17 4.31 11.53
C VAL A 318 -8.28 5.83 11.52
N TRP A 319 -7.91 6.45 10.41
CA TRP A 319 -8.25 7.84 10.13
C TRP A 319 -9.66 7.87 9.52
N LYS A 320 -10.65 8.19 10.34
CA LYS A 320 -12.07 8.09 9.96
C LYS A 320 -12.42 9.10 8.86
N GLU A 321 -12.98 8.64 7.75
CA GLU A 321 -13.37 9.51 6.63
C GLU A 321 -14.42 10.58 7.03
N LYS A 322 -15.25 10.32 8.02
CA LYS A 322 -16.17 11.33 8.56
C LYS A 322 -15.45 12.54 9.20
N ASP A 323 -14.25 12.32 9.75
CA ASP A 323 -13.45 13.36 10.40
C ASP A 323 -12.49 14.01 9.39
N SER A 324 -12.02 13.27 8.39
CA SER A 324 -11.21 13.73 7.27
C SER A 324 -11.51 12.89 6.03
N PRO A 325 -12.32 13.38 5.07
CA PRO A 325 -12.62 12.65 3.85
C PRO A 325 -11.43 12.62 2.90
N PHE A 326 -11.42 11.66 1.98
CA PHE A 326 -10.53 11.69 0.84
C PHE A 326 -10.96 12.80 -0.13
N LEU A 327 -10.08 13.77 -0.32
CA LEU A 327 -10.26 14.88 -1.27
C LEU A 327 -9.68 14.45 -2.61
N ARG A 328 -10.51 14.45 -3.64
CA ARG A 328 -10.15 13.97 -4.97
C ARG A 328 -9.16 14.91 -5.66
N VAL A 329 -8.01 14.37 -6.05
CA VAL A 329 -6.93 15.10 -6.74
C VAL A 329 -6.57 14.51 -8.09
N GLY A 330 -7.12 13.34 -8.43
CA GLY A 330 -6.81 12.66 -9.67
C GLY A 330 -7.69 11.44 -9.92
N ARG A 331 -7.32 10.65 -10.92
CA ARG A 331 -7.99 9.42 -11.32
C ARG A 331 -7.02 8.38 -11.81
N LEU A 332 -7.17 7.17 -11.31
CA LEU A 332 -6.52 5.98 -11.84
C LEU A 332 -7.48 5.29 -12.82
N THR A 333 -6.98 4.97 -14.00
CA THR A 333 -7.76 4.30 -15.05
C THR A 333 -7.03 3.05 -15.54
N VAL A 334 -7.78 1.94 -15.65
CA VAL A 334 -7.33 0.70 -16.30
C VAL A 334 -8.29 0.41 -17.44
N LYS A 335 -7.74 0.25 -18.66
CA LYS A 335 -8.53 0.00 -19.87
C LYS A 335 -8.35 -1.43 -20.37
N HIS A 336 -9.14 -1.77 -21.39
CA HIS A 336 -8.99 -3.00 -22.15
C HIS A 336 -7.53 -3.33 -22.45
N GLN A 337 -7.14 -4.55 -22.12
CA GLN A 337 -5.84 -5.14 -22.45
C GLN A 337 -5.89 -6.66 -22.34
N ILE A 338 -5.06 -7.33 -23.13
CA ILE A 338 -4.88 -8.77 -23.03
C ILE A 338 -3.74 -9.04 -22.05
N ILE A 339 -4.01 -9.90 -21.06
CA ILE A 339 -3.05 -10.28 -20.03
C ILE A 339 -2.42 -11.62 -20.43
N ASP A 340 -1.15 -11.62 -20.79
CA ASP A 340 -0.31 -12.81 -20.83
C ASP A 340 0.29 -13.00 -19.42
N TYR A 341 -0.40 -13.78 -18.60
CA TYR A 341 -0.06 -13.92 -17.17
C TYR A 341 1.38 -14.38 -16.95
N GLU A 342 1.87 -15.32 -17.76
CA GLU A 342 3.22 -15.89 -17.57
C GLU A 342 4.29 -14.86 -17.85
N LYS A 343 4.22 -14.18 -19.00
CA LYS A 343 5.19 -13.13 -19.36
C LYS A 343 5.12 -11.93 -18.41
N GLN A 344 3.92 -11.47 -18.09
CA GLN A 344 3.73 -10.36 -17.15
C GLN A 344 4.10 -10.72 -15.71
N SER A 345 3.95 -11.99 -15.31
CA SER A 345 4.36 -12.45 -13.99
C SER A 345 5.87 -12.34 -13.80
N ASP A 346 6.67 -12.77 -14.77
CA ASP A 346 8.12 -12.65 -14.72
C ASP A 346 8.57 -11.18 -14.70
N PHE A 347 8.00 -10.34 -15.57
CA PHE A 347 8.23 -8.90 -15.52
C PHE A 347 7.89 -8.31 -14.15
N ASN A 348 6.70 -8.60 -13.64
CA ASN A 348 6.26 -8.11 -12.32
C ASN A 348 7.17 -8.57 -11.19
N GLU A 349 7.64 -9.83 -11.20
CA GLU A 349 8.55 -10.31 -10.18
C GLU A 349 9.94 -9.67 -10.29
N ASN A 350 10.31 -9.11 -11.43
CA ASN A 350 11.55 -8.34 -11.60
C ASN A 350 11.42 -6.90 -11.08
N LEU A 351 10.22 -6.33 -11.10
CA LEU A 351 9.97 -5.00 -10.56
C LEU A 351 10.22 -4.94 -9.04
N ARG A 352 10.68 -3.79 -8.59
CA ARG A 352 10.76 -3.42 -7.16
C ARG A 352 9.64 -2.45 -6.85
N TYR A 353 9.05 -2.60 -5.67
CA TYR A 353 8.08 -1.65 -5.15
C TYR A 353 8.47 -1.26 -3.72
N SER A 354 8.50 0.04 -3.45
CA SER A 354 8.77 0.57 -2.11
C SER A 354 8.07 1.90 -1.92
N PRO A 355 7.43 2.17 -0.79
CA PRO A 355 6.90 3.51 -0.52
C PRO A 355 8.00 4.57 -0.49
N TRP A 356 9.28 4.16 -0.31
CA TRP A 356 10.44 5.04 -0.34
C TRP A 356 11.01 5.26 -1.75
N ASN A 357 10.43 4.63 -2.78
CA ASN A 357 10.73 4.97 -4.16
C ASN A 357 9.84 6.13 -4.60
N GLY A 358 10.34 7.35 -4.50
CA GLY A 358 9.54 8.52 -4.79
C GLY A 358 10.24 9.85 -4.50
N LEU A 359 9.46 10.91 -4.55
CA LEU A 359 9.92 12.27 -4.35
C LEU A 359 10.04 12.62 -2.85
N ALA A 360 11.02 13.46 -2.52
CA ALA A 360 11.28 13.92 -1.15
C ALA A 360 10.06 14.62 -0.52
N VAL A 361 9.31 15.39 -1.30
CA VAL A 361 8.06 16.07 -0.85
C VAL A 361 6.92 15.11 -0.50
N HIS A 362 7.02 13.83 -0.89
CA HIS A 362 6.06 12.76 -0.59
C HIS A 362 6.65 11.68 0.33
N ARG A 363 7.61 12.07 1.18
CA ARG A 363 8.31 11.15 2.08
C ARG A 363 7.32 10.31 2.88
N PRO A 364 7.47 8.97 2.90
CA PRO A 364 6.72 8.10 3.79
C PRO A 364 7.06 8.41 5.26
N VAL A 365 6.04 8.57 6.12
CA VAL A 365 6.23 8.91 7.54
C VAL A 365 5.57 7.87 8.44
N GLY A 366 5.99 7.83 9.70
CA GLY A 366 5.47 6.92 10.72
C GLY A 366 6.27 5.62 10.86
N ALA A 367 6.14 4.99 12.02
CA ALA A 367 6.90 3.82 12.43
C ALA A 367 6.94 2.70 11.36
N ILE A 368 5.78 2.39 10.78
CA ILE A 368 5.69 1.34 9.76
C ILE A 368 6.44 1.71 8.48
N ASN A 369 6.39 2.98 8.07
CA ASN A 369 7.13 3.40 6.87
C ASN A 369 8.64 3.48 7.12
N ARG A 370 9.08 3.85 8.32
CA ARG A 370 10.52 3.83 8.66
C ARG A 370 11.09 2.42 8.52
N ILE A 371 10.44 1.40 9.08
CA ILE A 371 10.93 0.01 8.92
C ILE A 371 10.83 -0.49 7.48
N ARG A 372 9.82 -0.06 6.72
CA ARG A 372 9.70 -0.41 5.28
C ARG A 372 10.87 0.16 4.48
N GLY A 373 11.39 1.35 4.85
CA GLY A 373 12.58 1.94 4.25
C GLY A 373 13.85 1.09 4.43
N VAL A 374 13.93 0.35 5.52
CA VAL A 374 15.07 -0.53 5.84
C VAL A 374 14.88 -1.93 5.22
N VAL A 375 13.72 -2.56 5.44
CA VAL A 375 13.50 -3.96 5.08
C VAL A 375 13.28 -4.14 3.58
N TYR A 376 12.51 -3.27 2.93
CA TYR A 376 12.12 -3.47 1.53
C TYR A 376 13.30 -3.49 0.54
N PRO A 377 14.29 -2.59 0.62
CA PRO A 377 15.44 -2.65 -0.28
C PRO A 377 16.24 -3.95 -0.14
N VAL A 378 16.46 -4.39 1.11
CA VAL A 378 17.24 -5.59 1.40
C VAL A 378 16.54 -6.84 0.89
N VAL A 379 15.25 -6.99 1.19
CA VAL A 379 14.44 -8.15 0.76
C VAL A 379 14.28 -8.18 -0.76
N ALA A 380 14.10 -7.02 -1.40
CA ALA A 380 14.01 -6.94 -2.86
C ALA A 380 15.33 -7.37 -3.53
N ASN A 381 16.48 -6.88 -3.03
CA ASN A 381 17.78 -7.28 -3.54
C ASN A 381 18.03 -8.78 -3.32
N TYR A 382 17.73 -9.29 -2.12
CA TYR A 382 17.90 -10.71 -1.80
C TYR A 382 17.06 -11.60 -2.74
N ARG A 383 15.80 -11.24 -3.02
CA ARG A 383 14.96 -11.94 -3.99
C ARG A 383 15.55 -11.91 -5.40
N LEU A 384 15.97 -10.75 -5.88
CA LEU A 384 16.57 -10.62 -7.22
C LEU A 384 17.84 -11.44 -7.37
N GLN A 385 18.71 -11.43 -6.35
CA GLN A 385 19.91 -12.28 -6.31
C GLN A 385 19.58 -13.77 -6.38
N LYS A 386 18.59 -14.24 -5.59
CA LYS A 386 18.11 -15.64 -5.63
C LYS A 386 17.55 -16.04 -7.00
N ARG A 387 17.06 -15.08 -7.78
CA ARG A 387 16.55 -15.29 -9.14
C ARG A 387 17.59 -15.08 -10.25
N GLY A 388 18.81 -14.69 -9.89
CA GLY A 388 19.84 -14.31 -10.88
C GLY A 388 19.49 -13.08 -11.72
N LEU A 389 18.69 -12.14 -11.17
CA LEU A 389 18.16 -11.00 -11.88
C LEU A 389 18.78 -9.70 -11.41
N VAL A 390 18.88 -8.74 -12.34
CA VAL A 390 19.27 -7.35 -12.07
C VAL A 390 18.03 -6.47 -12.24
N HIS A 391 17.84 -5.56 -11.29
CA HIS A 391 16.73 -4.61 -11.34
C HIS A 391 16.85 -3.68 -12.56
N GLN A 392 15.73 -3.48 -13.24
CA GLN A 392 15.59 -2.51 -14.31
C GLN A 392 14.42 -1.57 -14.00
N GLU A 393 14.66 -0.26 -14.13
CA GLU A 393 13.60 0.74 -13.98
C GLU A 393 12.64 0.66 -15.18
N PRO A 394 11.32 0.52 -14.95
CA PRO A 394 10.37 0.43 -16.06
C PRO A 394 10.11 1.80 -16.68
N THR A 395 9.79 1.79 -17.98
CA THR A 395 9.49 2.99 -18.77
C THR A 395 7.99 3.19 -18.98
N GLY A 396 7.18 2.14 -18.85
CA GLY A 396 5.76 2.10 -19.21
C GLY A 396 5.50 1.64 -20.65
N GLU A 397 6.54 1.46 -21.45
CA GLU A 397 6.45 1.05 -22.85
C GLU A 397 6.58 -0.48 -23.03
N GLU A 398 6.88 -1.22 -21.96
CA GLU A 398 7.07 -2.66 -22.01
C GLU A 398 5.84 -3.34 -22.63
N THR A 399 6.06 -4.33 -23.51
CA THR A 399 5.03 -5.12 -24.21
C THR A 399 5.30 -6.61 -24.03
N PHE A 400 4.22 -7.42 -24.01
CA PHE A 400 4.29 -8.87 -23.75
C PHE A 400 3.47 -9.66 -24.78
#